data_3e9f58855500e9be0db687af6525630f
#
_entry.id   3e9f58855500e9be0db687af6525630f
#
_cell.length_a   1.000
_cell.length_b   1.000
_cell.length_c   1.000
_cell.angle_alpha   90.00
_cell.angle_beta   90.00
_cell.angle_gamma   90.00
#
_symmetry.space_group_name_H-M   'P 1'
#
loop_
_entity.id
_entity.type
_entity.pdbx_description
1 polymer ?
#
loop_
_entity_poly.entity_id
_entity_poly.type
_entity_poly.pdbx_seq_one_letter_code
_entity_poly.pdbx_strand_id
1 'polypeptide(L)'
;MTTHARIPIWPNGVPGNWQWQNPETETHNHSPSKITIVRNVVEPSIEVYLPEPERATGTAVVVAPGGAFHLLAIHHEGYDVARWLNERGIAAFVLRYRVIQTPADDAGFQETLQKNMSDPEVREKLFPEYMQIAVDDGLQAMRVVRQRAAEWGVDPERVGVMGFSAGGVLTIGVASQYDAESRPAFAAPIYPPYYAVAEVPADAPPVFIAVAGDDHFAISGCIPFYTTWSQAGKSAELHIYAQGGHGFGMFQTGLPTESWIERFGEWLKLQGF
;
A
#
# COMPACT_ATOMS: atom_id res chain seq x y z
N MET A 1 7.26 0.83 23.65
CA MET A 1 6.96 1.00 22.20
C MET A 1 8.10 1.82 21.61
N THR A 2 8.86 1.28 20.71
CA THR A 2 9.85 2.06 19.94
C THR A 2 9.06 3.06 19.09
N THR A 3 9.23 4.36 19.34
CA THR A 3 8.66 5.40 18.50
C THR A 3 9.42 5.41 17.17
N HIS A 4 8.79 4.96 16.11
CA HIS A 4 9.35 5.05 14.77
C HIS A 4 9.31 6.49 14.30
N ALA A 5 10.38 6.93 13.60
CA ALA A 5 10.43 8.29 13.06
C ALA A 5 9.34 8.45 11.99
N ARG A 6 8.51 9.48 12.13
CA ARG A 6 7.51 9.86 11.14
C ARG A 6 8.04 11.06 10.32
N ILE A 7 8.11 10.89 9.01
CA ILE A 7 8.73 11.85 8.09
C ILE A 7 7.68 12.32 7.09
N PRO A 8 7.36 13.63 7.05
CA PRO A 8 6.48 14.19 6.03
C PRO A 8 7.07 13.98 4.63
N ILE A 9 6.24 13.53 3.68
CA ILE A 9 6.68 13.35 2.28
C ILE A 9 6.57 14.65 1.46
N TRP A 10 5.81 15.64 1.93
CA TRP A 10 5.65 16.95 1.32
C TRP A 10 6.17 18.04 2.26
N PRO A 11 7.50 18.24 2.38
CA PRO A 11 8.08 19.15 3.37
C PRO A 11 7.71 20.62 3.15
N ASN A 12 7.30 21.00 1.93
CA ASN A 12 6.86 22.34 1.58
C ASN A 12 5.33 22.49 1.53
N GLY A 13 4.60 21.53 2.10
CA GLY A 13 3.15 21.45 2.06
C GLY A 13 2.62 20.58 0.90
N VAL A 14 1.47 19.96 1.10
CA VAL A 14 0.81 19.12 0.10
C VAL A 14 0.37 19.93 -1.11
N PRO A 15 0.52 19.41 -2.34
CA PRO A 15 0.03 20.09 -3.54
C PRO A 15 -1.48 20.28 -3.52
N GLY A 16 -1.95 21.45 -3.94
CA GLY A 16 -3.38 21.79 -4.01
C GLY A 16 -3.88 22.62 -2.83
N ASN A 17 -5.12 23.09 -2.92
CA ASN A 17 -5.79 23.86 -1.86
C ASN A 17 -6.62 22.94 -0.98
N TRP A 18 -5.98 22.23 -0.06
CA TRP A 18 -6.66 21.34 0.87
C TRP A 18 -7.19 22.14 2.07
N GLN A 19 -8.51 22.03 2.30
CA GLN A 19 -9.13 22.52 3.52
C GLN A 19 -9.50 21.31 4.39
N TRP A 20 -8.63 21.02 5.34
CA TRP A 20 -8.84 19.92 6.29
C TRP A 20 -9.82 20.38 7.38
N GLN A 21 -10.96 19.71 7.46
CA GLN A 21 -12.02 20.02 8.44
C GLN A 21 -11.87 19.23 9.73
N ASN A 22 -11.32 18.03 9.62
CA ASN A 22 -11.17 17.12 10.76
C ASN A 22 -9.70 16.74 10.94
N PRO A 23 -9.21 16.67 12.20
CA PRO A 23 -7.85 16.25 12.48
C PRO A 23 -7.64 14.77 12.13
N GLU A 24 -6.39 14.41 11.86
CA GLU A 24 -5.98 13.01 11.78
C GLU A 24 -6.29 12.31 13.11
N THR A 25 -6.89 11.14 13.02
CA THR A 25 -7.21 10.30 14.18
C THR A 25 -6.61 8.92 14.00
N GLU A 26 -6.01 8.40 15.07
CA GLU A 26 -5.57 7.01 15.14
C GLU A 26 -6.41 6.31 16.21
N THR A 27 -7.19 5.31 15.79
CA THR A 27 -8.08 4.58 16.68
C THR A 27 -7.57 3.15 16.86
N HIS A 28 -7.32 2.79 18.11
CA HIS A 28 -6.96 1.43 18.50
C HIS A 28 -8.21 0.66 18.89
N ASN A 29 -8.62 -0.28 18.06
CA ASN A 29 -9.73 -1.15 18.43
C ASN A 29 -9.20 -2.29 19.32
N HIS A 30 -9.71 -2.37 20.55
CA HIS A 30 -9.35 -3.40 21.54
C HIS A 30 -10.14 -4.71 21.35
N SER A 31 -10.85 -4.89 20.23
CA SER A 31 -11.45 -6.19 19.88
C SER A 31 -10.38 -7.28 19.74
N PRO A 32 -10.75 -8.56 19.73
CA PRO A 32 -9.76 -9.65 19.53
C PRO A 32 -8.86 -9.48 18.29
N SER A 33 -9.33 -8.75 17.27
CA SER A 33 -8.57 -8.45 16.04
C SER A 33 -7.54 -7.33 16.19
N LYS A 34 -7.49 -6.58 17.30
CA LYS A 34 -6.50 -5.51 17.59
C LYS A 34 -6.20 -4.61 16.38
N ILE A 35 -7.22 -4.15 15.67
CA ILE A 35 -7.02 -3.34 14.46
C ILE A 35 -6.75 -1.90 14.87
N THR A 36 -5.61 -1.34 14.45
CA THR A 36 -5.37 0.10 14.46
C THR A 36 -5.72 0.66 13.09
N ILE A 37 -6.54 1.69 13.05
CA ILE A 37 -6.89 2.43 11.84
C ILE A 37 -6.50 3.89 11.98
N VAL A 38 -6.11 4.51 10.85
CA VAL A 38 -5.84 5.95 10.77
C VAL A 38 -6.85 6.57 9.82
N ARG A 39 -7.44 7.69 10.21
CA ARG A 39 -8.40 8.46 9.40
C ARG A 39 -7.94 9.90 9.26
N ASN A 40 -8.43 10.59 8.24
CA ASN A 40 -8.22 12.03 8.05
C ASN A 40 -6.73 12.42 8.01
N VAL A 41 -5.94 11.66 7.25
CA VAL A 41 -4.53 12.00 7.06
C VAL A 41 -4.42 13.37 6.40
N VAL A 42 -3.85 14.34 7.12
CA VAL A 42 -3.68 15.74 6.69
C VAL A 42 -2.24 16.02 6.27
N GLU A 43 -1.28 15.33 6.86
CA GLU A 43 0.14 15.40 6.53
C GLU A 43 0.64 14.03 6.09
N PRO A 44 0.61 13.74 4.77
CA PRO A 44 1.14 12.49 4.26
C PRO A 44 2.59 12.27 4.69
N SER A 45 2.87 11.07 5.18
CA SER A 45 4.16 10.79 5.82
C SER A 45 4.52 9.32 5.71
N ILE A 46 5.79 9.00 5.90
CA ILE A 46 6.30 7.64 6.05
C ILE A 46 6.74 7.39 7.48
N GLU A 47 6.42 6.24 8.03
CA GLU A 47 6.97 5.73 9.28
C GLU A 47 8.11 4.76 8.98
N VAL A 48 9.29 5.02 9.56
CA VAL A 48 10.53 4.33 9.21
C VAL A 48 10.75 3.11 10.10
N TYR A 49 10.85 1.94 9.49
CA TYR A 49 11.14 0.65 10.11
C TYR A 49 12.44 0.11 9.53
N LEU A 50 13.50 0.06 10.31
CA LEU A 50 14.80 -0.44 9.86
C LEU A 50 15.11 -1.80 10.47
N PRO A 51 15.72 -2.72 9.71
CA PRO A 51 16.23 -3.96 10.26
C PRO A 51 17.48 -3.70 11.11
N GLU A 52 17.89 -4.69 11.89
CA GLU A 52 19.18 -4.66 12.55
C GLU A 52 20.29 -4.47 11.51
N PRO A 53 21.27 -3.57 11.72
CA PRO A 53 22.26 -3.20 10.70
C PRO A 53 23.02 -4.39 10.12
N GLU A 54 23.33 -5.40 10.95
CA GLU A 54 24.07 -6.61 10.55
C GLU A 54 23.27 -7.53 9.63
N ARG A 55 21.97 -7.33 9.56
CA ARG A 55 21.04 -8.12 8.72
C ARG A 55 20.58 -7.36 7.48
N ALA A 56 20.86 -6.05 7.39
CA ALA A 56 20.37 -5.20 6.32
C ALA A 56 20.84 -5.68 4.94
N THR A 57 19.87 -5.89 4.03
CA THR A 57 20.13 -6.34 2.63
C THR A 57 20.30 -5.17 1.67
N GLY A 58 20.05 -3.94 2.11
CA GLY A 58 19.95 -2.76 1.25
C GLY A 58 18.60 -2.65 0.51
N THR A 59 17.74 -3.66 0.59
CA THR A 59 16.40 -3.62 -0.02
C THR A 59 15.43 -2.87 0.89
N ALA A 60 14.49 -2.14 0.28
CA ALA A 60 13.43 -1.43 1.00
C ALA A 60 12.06 -1.56 0.33
N VAL A 61 11.00 -1.41 1.12
CA VAL A 61 9.61 -1.43 0.64
C VAL A 61 8.83 -0.25 1.21
N VAL A 62 8.22 0.55 0.34
CA VAL A 62 7.15 1.48 0.73
C VAL A 62 5.86 0.67 0.84
N VAL A 63 5.23 0.66 2.02
CA VAL A 63 4.04 -0.15 2.33
C VAL A 63 2.83 0.75 2.45
N ALA A 64 1.85 0.58 1.57
CA ALA A 64 0.61 1.36 1.51
C ALA A 64 -0.58 0.53 2.02
N PRO A 65 -1.10 0.77 3.24
CA PRO A 65 -2.27 0.06 3.76
C PRO A 65 -3.53 0.31 2.95
N GLY A 66 -4.50 -0.61 3.02
CA GLY A 66 -5.83 -0.44 2.44
C GLY A 66 -6.78 0.36 3.33
N GLY A 67 -8.05 0.44 2.92
CA GLY A 67 -9.10 1.13 3.68
C GLY A 67 -10.03 1.96 2.81
N ALA A 68 -10.26 1.54 1.56
CA ALA A 68 -11.21 2.14 0.61
C ALA A 68 -11.04 3.66 0.43
N PHE A 69 -9.82 4.17 0.57
CA PHE A 69 -9.48 5.60 0.58
C PHE A 69 -10.17 6.44 1.67
N HIS A 70 -10.78 5.83 2.69
CA HIS A 70 -11.43 6.50 3.82
C HIS A 70 -10.65 6.35 5.13
N LEU A 71 -9.82 5.34 5.20
CA LEU A 71 -8.96 5.04 6.34
C LEU A 71 -7.69 4.31 5.86
N LEU A 72 -6.76 4.11 6.78
CA LEU A 72 -5.63 3.20 6.61
C LEU A 72 -5.74 2.08 7.63
N ALA A 73 -5.83 0.83 7.18
CA ALA A 73 -5.81 -0.37 8.01
C ALA A 73 -4.38 -0.67 8.48
N ILE A 74 -3.76 0.31 9.16
CA ILE A 74 -2.31 0.45 9.32
C ILE A 74 -1.67 -0.66 10.15
N HIS A 75 -2.43 -1.37 10.98
CA HIS A 75 -1.87 -2.42 11.82
C HIS A 75 -1.44 -3.64 10.99
N HIS A 76 -2.42 -4.38 10.45
CA HIS A 76 -2.17 -5.66 9.77
C HIS A 76 -1.75 -5.53 8.30
N GLU A 77 -1.90 -4.34 7.71
CA GLU A 77 -1.47 -4.04 6.34
C GLU A 77 -0.31 -3.04 6.28
N GLY A 78 0.23 -2.67 7.44
CA GLY A 78 1.36 -1.74 7.58
C GLY A 78 2.39 -2.24 8.58
N TYR A 79 2.10 -2.13 9.89
CA TYR A 79 3.06 -2.41 10.96
C TYR A 79 3.48 -3.88 11.02
N ASP A 80 2.55 -4.83 10.85
CA ASP A 80 2.88 -6.25 10.87
C ASP A 80 3.72 -6.64 9.64
N VAL A 81 3.43 -6.05 8.49
CA VAL A 81 4.22 -6.21 7.27
C VAL A 81 5.63 -5.65 7.46
N ALA A 82 5.75 -4.45 8.03
CA ALA A 82 7.04 -3.83 8.30
C ALA A 82 7.91 -4.67 9.25
N ARG A 83 7.32 -5.25 10.29
CA ARG A 83 8.02 -6.17 11.20
C ARG A 83 8.52 -7.42 10.48
N TRP A 84 7.65 -8.05 9.67
CA TRP A 84 8.02 -9.22 8.87
C TRP A 84 9.19 -8.94 7.91
N LEU A 85 9.18 -7.77 7.24
CA LEU A 85 10.26 -7.33 6.36
C LEU A 85 11.56 -7.11 7.13
N ASN A 86 11.51 -6.42 8.27
CA ASN A 86 12.70 -6.16 9.09
C ASN A 86 13.35 -7.45 9.62
N GLU A 87 12.58 -8.46 9.99
CA GLU A 87 13.09 -9.77 10.37
C GLU A 87 13.90 -10.44 9.26
N ARG A 88 13.70 -10.01 8.01
CA ARG A 88 14.41 -10.51 6.81
C ARG A 88 15.46 -9.55 6.28
N GLY A 89 15.79 -8.50 7.05
CA GLY A 89 16.81 -7.53 6.67
C GLY A 89 16.35 -6.48 5.66
N ILE A 90 15.05 -6.36 5.42
CA ILE A 90 14.46 -5.43 4.46
C ILE A 90 13.91 -4.22 5.23
N ALA A 91 14.32 -3.00 4.86
CA ALA A 91 13.75 -1.78 5.42
C ALA A 91 12.29 -1.60 4.95
N ALA A 92 11.45 -1.04 5.80
CA ALA A 92 10.07 -0.74 5.45
C ALA A 92 9.71 0.70 5.81
N PHE A 93 8.92 1.32 4.94
CA PHE A 93 8.41 2.67 5.07
C PHE A 93 6.90 2.63 4.97
N VAL A 94 6.22 2.64 6.13
CA VAL A 94 4.75 2.56 6.16
C VAL A 94 4.17 3.92 5.80
N LEU A 95 3.46 3.97 4.68
CA LEU A 95 2.94 5.20 4.11
C LEU A 95 1.58 5.54 4.71
N ARG A 96 1.47 6.74 5.25
CA ARG A 96 0.21 7.42 5.55
C ARG A 96 -0.10 8.36 4.39
N TYR A 97 -0.87 7.91 3.43
CA TYR A 97 -1.31 8.71 2.29
C TYR A 97 -2.64 9.39 2.56
N ARG A 98 -2.97 10.44 1.80
CA ARG A 98 -4.22 11.19 1.94
C ARG A 98 -5.43 10.32 1.67
N VAL A 99 -6.43 10.47 2.53
CA VAL A 99 -7.70 9.75 2.45
C VAL A 99 -8.87 10.72 2.47
N ILE A 100 -10.05 10.25 2.06
CA ILE A 100 -11.31 10.99 2.08
C ILE A 100 -11.58 11.46 3.50
N GLN A 101 -11.91 12.74 3.65
CA GLN A 101 -12.28 13.33 4.93
C GLN A 101 -13.61 12.76 5.44
N THR A 102 -13.61 12.37 6.69
CA THR A 102 -14.77 11.81 7.39
C THR A 102 -14.98 12.52 8.72
N PRO A 103 -16.21 12.50 9.29
CA PRO A 103 -16.43 12.99 10.64
C PRO A 103 -15.49 12.37 11.66
N ALA A 104 -15.15 13.15 12.69
CA ALA A 104 -14.22 12.68 13.73
C ALA A 104 -14.81 11.58 14.62
N ASP A 105 -16.14 11.63 14.85
CA ASP A 105 -16.85 10.62 15.62
C ASP A 105 -17.09 9.33 14.81
N ASP A 106 -17.22 8.21 15.52
CA ASP A 106 -17.31 6.90 14.87
C ASP A 106 -18.66 6.68 14.16
N ALA A 107 -19.74 7.26 14.64
CA ALA A 107 -21.05 7.10 14.01
C ALA A 107 -21.10 7.84 12.67
N GLY A 108 -20.66 9.09 12.64
CA GLY A 108 -20.56 9.88 11.41
C GLY A 108 -19.57 9.29 10.41
N PHE A 109 -18.45 8.72 10.89
CA PHE A 109 -17.53 7.98 10.04
C PHE A 109 -18.20 6.78 9.35
N GLN A 110 -18.92 5.93 10.13
CA GLN A 110 -19.58 4.75 9.58
C GLN A 110 -20.68 5.12 8.57
N GLU A 111 -21.47 6.15 8.88
CA GLU A 111 -22.49 6.66 7.96
C GLU A 111 -21.87 7.16 6.65
N THR A 112 -20.81 7.95 6.75
CA THR A 112 -20.10 8.49 5.57
C THR A 112 -19.50 7.38 4.73
N LEU A 113 -18.82 6.43 5.35
CA LEU A 113 -18.23 5.27 4.68
C LEU A 113 -19.30 4.45 3.95
N GLN A 114 -20.40 4.12 4.66
CA GLN A 114 -21.51 3.36 4.07
C GLN A 114 -22.12 4.09 2.87
N LYS A 115 -22.39 5.39 3.01
CA LYS A 115 -22.92 6.23 1.92
C LYS A 115 -21.99 6.22 0.71
N ASN A 116 -20.72 6.52 0.90
CA ASN A 116 -19.76 6.62 -0.18
C ASN A 116 -19.50 5.28 -0.89
N MET A 117 -19.61 4.17 -0.16
CA MET A 117 -19.44 2.83 -0.72
C MET A 117 -20.69 2.32 -1.45
N SER A 118 -21.89 2.69 -0.99
CA SER A 118 -23.17 2.20 -1.55
C SER A 118 -23.73 3.05 -2.68
N ASP A 119 -23.41 4.36 -2.72
CA ASP A 119 -23.90 5.29 -3.73
C ASP A 119 -22.99 5.30 -4.98
N PRO A 120 -23.45 4.81 -6.15
CA PRO A 120 -22.64 4.77 -7.36
C PRO A 120 -22.19 6.16 -7.85
N GLU A 121 -23.05 7.19 -7.73
CA GLU A 121 -22.72 8.55 -8.21
C GLU A 121 -21.61 9.18 -7.35
N VAL A 122 -21.67 8.98 -6.03
CA VAL A 122 -20.63 9.44 -5.12
C VAL A 122 -19.32 8.70 -5.40
N ARG A 123 -19.40 7.42 -5.61
CA ARG A 123 -18.22 6.58 -5.86
C ARG A 123 -17.54 6.92 -7.18
N GLU A 124 -18.31 7.08 -8.27
CA GLU A 124 -17.78 7.46 -9.59
C GLU A 124 -17.11 8.83 -9.60
N LYS A 125 -17.55 9.75 -8.77
CA LYS A 125 -16.96 11.08 -8.63
C LYS A 125 -15.75 11.09 -7.71
N LEU A 126 -15.87 10.49 -6.54
CA LEU A 126 -14.93 10.65 -5.44
C LEU A 126 -13.70 9.72 -5.57
N PHE A 127 -13.91 8.48 -5.99
CA PHE A 127 -12.83 7.51 -6.01
C PHE A 127 -11.74 7.81 -7.03
N PRO A 128 -12.02 8.21 -8.29
CA PRO A 128 -10.95 8.55 -9.23
C PRO A 128 -10.04 9.69 -8.73
N GLU A 129 -10.63 10.69 -8.06
CA GLU A 129 -9.88 11.81 -7.49
C GLU A 129 -8.94 11.32 -6.37
N TYR A 130 -9.48 10.60 -5.38
CA TYR A 130 -8.65 10.11 -4.27
C TYR A 130 -7.70 8.99 -4.65
N MET A 131 -8.02 8.21 -5.67
CA MET A 131 -7.06 7.27 -6.27
C MET A 131 -5.83 8.00 -6.80
N GLN A 132 -6.02 9.07 -7.59
CA GLN A 132 -4.89 9.83 -8.13
C GLN A 132 -4.10 10.54 -7.02
N ILE A 133 -4.78 11.13 -6.03
CA ILE A 133 -4.15 11.74 -4.86
C ILE A 133 -3.26 10.72 -4.11
N ALA A 134 -3.78 9.50 -3.91
CA ALA A 134 -3.03 8.44 -3.25
C ALA A 134 -1.82 8.00 -4.09
N VAL A 135 -1.97 7.90 -5.41
CA VAL A 135 -0.86 7.60 -6.33
C VAL A 135 0.21 8.69 -6.28
N ASP A 136 -0.19 9.97 -6.27
CA ASP A 136 0.76 11.10 -6.15
C ASP A 136 1.54 11.04 -4.83
N ASP A 137 0.88 10.70 -3.72
CA ASP A 137 1.55 10.49 -2.43
C ASP A 137 2.48 9.26 -2.46
N GLY A 138 2.08 8.19 -3.14
CA GLY A 138 2.92 7.02 -3.35
C GLY A 138 4.19 7.33 -4.16
N LEU A 139 4.05 8.04 -5.27
CA LEU A 139 5.18 8.49 -6.10
C LEU A 139 6.11 9.41 -5.30
N GLN A 140 5.55 10.31 -4.51
CA GLN A 140 6.34 11.19 -3.65
C GLN A 140 7.05 10.43 -2.53
N ALA A 141 6.41 9.44 -1.92
CA ALA A 141 7.05 8.57 -0.93
C ALA A 141 8.24 7.82 -1.54
N MET A 142 8.09 7.29 -2.76
CA MET A 142 9.19 6.65 -3.49
C MET A 142 10.36 7.61 -3.71
N ARG A 143 10.10 8.86 -4.14
CA ARG A 143 11.15 9.89 -4.29
C ARG A 143 11.88 10.16 -2.98
N VAL A 144 11.13 10.37 -1.89
CA VAL A 144 11.72 10.66 -0.56
C VAL A 144 12.58 9.50 -0.09
N VAL A 145 12.12 8.25 -0.22
CA VAL A 145 12.89 7.07 0.20
C VAL A 145 14.15 6.91 -0.64
N ARG A 146 14.07 7.05 -1.96
CA ARG A 146 15.24 6.92 -2.85
C ARG A 146 16.25 8.05 -2.65
N GLN A 147 15.80 9.30 -2.51
CA GLN A 147 16.68 10.45 -2.28
C GLN A 147 17.42 10.37 -0.93
N ARG A 148 16.80 9.80 0.08
CA ARG A 148 17.35 9.70 1.43
C ARG A 148 17.88 8.28 1.76
N ALA A 149 17.98 7.41 0.78
CA ALA A 149 18.31 5.99 0.96
C ALA A 149 19.61 5.77 1.76
N ALA A 150 20.63 6.58 1.53
CA ALA A 150 21.91 6.51 2.25
C ALA A 150 21.77 6.73 3.77
N GLU A 151 20.78 7.52 4.23
CA GLU A 151 20.53 7.76 5.66
C GLU A 151 20.09 6.48 6.39
N TRP A 152 19.53 5.51 5.66
CA TRP A 152 18.94 4.29 6.19
C TRP A 152 19.69 3.01 5.76
N GLY A 153 20.85 3.15 5.11
CA GLY A 153 21.60 2.00 4.57
C GLY A 153 20.85 1.26 3.47
N VAL A 154 20.00 1.95 2.71
CA VAL A 154 19.20 1.42 1.60
C VAL A 154 19.89 1.72 0.28
N ASP A 155 19.82 0.78 -0.66
CA ASP A 155 20.21 1.01 -2.06
C ASP A 155 19.01 1.65 -2.80
N PRO A 156 19.14 2.86 -3.37
CA PRO A 156 18.02 3.54 -4.06
C PRO A 156 17.49 2.74 -5.26
N GLU A 157 18.28 1.84 -5.85
CA GLU A 157 17.85 0.97 -6.95
C GLU A 157 17.16 -0.32 -6.46
N ARG A 158 17.04 -0.52 -5.13
CA ARG A 158 16.40 -1.68 -4.51
C ARG A 158 15.17 -1.29 -3.68
N VAL A 159 14.50 -0.19 -4.03
CA VAL A 159 13.29 0.28 -3.36
C VAL A 159 12.06 -0.16 -4.16
N GLY A 160 11.24 -1.01 -3.55
CA GLY A 160 9.95 -1.44 -4.10
C GLY A 160 8.75 -0.78 -3.42
N VAL A 161 7.56 -1.05 -3.95
CA VAL A 161 6.29 -0.61 -3.39
C VAL A 161 5.35 -1.80 -3.20
N MET A 162 4.68 -1.86 -2.07
CA MET A 162 3.65 -2.86 -1.75
C MET A 162 2.42 -2.15 -1.23
N GLY A 163 1.23 -2.65 -1.53
CA GLY A 163 0.03 -2.10 -0.93
C GLY A 163 -1.17 -3.03 -1.02
N PHE A 164 -2.18 -2.75 -0.23
CA PHE A 164 -3.30 -3.61 0.07
C PHE A 164 -4.62 -2.95 -0.34
N SER A 165 -5.50 -3.64 -1.03
CA SER A 165 -6.82 -3.10 -1.42
C SER A 165 -6.70 -1.72 -2.10
N ALA A 166 -7.17 -0.64 -1.51
CA ALA A 166 -6.96 0.73 -1.99
C ALA A 166 -5.47 1.10 -2.11
N GLY A 167 -4.62 0.67 -1.14
CA GLY A 167 -3.16 0.77 -1.24
C GLY A 167 -2.58 -0.09 -2.36
N GLY A 168 -3.24 -1.20 -2.72
CA GLY A 168 -2.91 -2.00 -3.89
C GLY A 168 -3.18 -1.25 -5.21
N VAL A 169 -4.26 -0.47 -5.26
CA VAL A 169 -4.54 0.44 -6.39
C VAL A 169 -3.46 1.52 -6.50
N LEU A 170 -3.09 2.15 -5.37
CA LEU A 170 -1.95 3.07 -5.30
C LEU A 170 -0.68 2.40 -5.85
N THR A 171 -0.40 1.16 -5.45
CA THR A 171 0.78 0.39 -5.89
C THR A 171 0.79 0.17 -7.40
N ILE A 172 -0.35 -0.17 -8.01
CA ILE A 172 -0.49 -0.28 -9.47
C ILE A 172 -0.23 1.09 -10.14
N GLY A 173 -0.80 2.17 -9.58
CA GLY A 173 -0.59 3.52 -10.06
C GLY A 173 0.89 3.93 -10.03
N VAL A 174 1.58 3.68 -8.92
CA VAL A 174 3.03 3.91 -8.82
C VAL A 174 3.81 3.09 -9.84
N ALA A 175 3.46 1.80 -10.02
CA ALA A 175 4.14 0.91 -10.98
C ALA A 175 3.89 1.27 -12.46
N SER A 176 2.92 2.15 -12.76
CA SER A 176 2.57 2.54 -14.14
C SER A 176 2.74 4.02 -14.44
N GLN A 177 2.89 4.91 -13.44
CA GLN A 177 2.95 6.37 -13.62
C GLN A 177 4.26 7.02 -13.11
N TYR A 178 5.26 6.23 -12.75
CA TYR A 178 6.53 6.72 -12.21
C TYR A 178 7.33 7.53 -13.23
N ASP A 179 8.23 8.35 -12.71
CA ASP A 179 9.37 8.94 -13.42
C ASP A 179 10.69 8.33 -12.93
N ALA A 180 11.81 8.80 -13.45
CA ALA A 180 13.13 8.28 -13.09
C ALA A 180 13.44 8.36 -11.57
N GLU A 181 12.89 9.36 -10.85
CA GLU A 181 13.12 9.55 -9.42
C GLU A 181 12.22 8.67 -8.55
N SER A 182 11.03 8.33 -9.04
CA SER A 182 10.01 7.55 -8.32
C SER A 182 9.88 6.10 -8.77
N ARG A 183 10.68 5.65 -9.75
CA ARG A 183 10.59 4.30 -10.32
C ARG A 183 10.79 3.22 -9.26
N PRO A 184 9.82 2.31 -9.05
CA PRO A 184 9.99 1.20 -8.14
C PRO A 184 10.84 0.08 -8.77
N ALA A 185 11.68 -0.58 -7.96
CA ALA A 185 12.44 -1.76 -8.36
C ALA A 185 11.54 -2.98 -8.55
N PHE A 186 10.46 -3.06 -7.79
CA PHE A 186 9.39 -4.05 -7.89
C PHE A 186 8.08 -3.49 -7.32
N ALA A 187 6.95 -4.12 -7.63
CA ALA A 187 5.65 -3.75 -7.07
C ALA A 187 4.87 -4.98 -6.61
N ALA A 188 4.17 -4.86 -5.48
CA ALA A 188 3.38 -5.94 -4.91
C ALA A 188 1.96 -5.46 -4.54
N PRO A 189 1.03 -5.33 -5.51
CA PRO A 189 -0.37 -5.05 -5.21
C PRO A 189 -1.07 -6.31 -4.67
N ILE A 190 -1.55 -6.25 -3.42
CA ILE A 190 -2.22 -7.34 -2.72
C ILE A 190 -3.72 -7.05 -2.71
N TYR A 191 -4.51 -7.96 -3.27
CA TYR A 191 -5.96 -7.86 -3.50
C TYR A 191 -6.45 -6.46 -3.93
N PRO A 192 -5.79 -5.85 -4.96
CA PRO A 192 -6.28 -4.59 -5.48
C PRO A 192 -7.64 -4.79 -6.16
N PRO A 193 -8.63 -3.91 -5.93
CA PRO A 193 -9.78 -3.84 -6.82
C PRO A 193 -9.35 -3.38 -8.22
N TYR A 194 -10.29 -3.41 -9.17
CA TYR A 194 -9.98 -3.06 -10.55
C TYR A 194 -9.37 -1.65 -10.68
N TYR A 195 -8.27 -1.58 -11.39
CA TYR A 195 -7.62 -0.34 -11.82
C TYR A 195 -7.21 -0.46 -13.28
N ALA A 196 -7.67 0.48 -14.10
CA ALA A 196 -7.32 0.50 -15.52
C ALA A 196 -5.89 1.04 -15.71
N VAL A 197 -5.00 0.20 -16.19
CA VAL A 197 -3.66 0.64 -16.64
C VAL A 197 -3.79 1.04 -18.12
N ALA A 198 -3.56 2.32 -18.39
CA ALA A 198 -3.68 2.85 -19.76
C ALA A 198 -2.54 2.31 -20.65
N GLU A 199 -1.32 2.26 -20.14
CA GLU A 199 -0.14 1.76 -20.84
C GLU A 199 0.84 1.15 -19.83
N VAL A 200 1.44 0.00 -20.17
CA VAL A 200 2.50 -0.61 -19.36
C VAL A 200 3.83 0.00 -19.79
N PRO A 201 4.58 0.66 -18.89
CA PRO A 201 5.86 1.28 -19.24
C PRO A 201 6.85 0.28 -19.83
N ALA A 202 7.69 0.75 -20.77
CA ALA A 202 8.67 -0.10 -21.44
C ALA A 202 9.73 -0.70 -20.48
N ASP A 203 9.95 -0.06 -19.35
CA ASP A 203 10.83 -0.50 -18.25
C ASP A 203 10.07 -0.81 -16.96
N ALA A 204 8.80 -1.20 -17.08
CA ALA A 204 7.93 -1.53 -15.95
C ALA A 204 8.56 -2.59 -15.03
N PRO A 205 8.41 -2.43 -13.70
CA PRO A 205 9.00 -3.34 -12.72
C PRO A 205 8.35 -4.73 -12.74
N PRO A 206 9.02 -5.77 -12.22
CA PRO A 206 8.38 -7.04 -11.92
C PRO A 206 7.28 -6.85 -10.87
N VAL A 207 6.19 -7.65 -10.96
CA VAL A 207 5.07 -7.56 -10.04
C VAL A 207 4.72 -8.89 -9.37
N PHE A 208 4.35 -8.83 -8.09
CA PHE A 208 3.79 -9.93 -7.31
C PHE A 208 2.37 -9.59 -6.88
N ILE A 209 1.41 -10.48 -7.12
CA ILE A 209 -0.01 -10.27 -6.84
C ILE A 209 -0.53 -11.43 -5.99
N ALA A 210 -1.29 -11.14 -4.93
CA ALA A 210 -1.97 -12.16 -4.15
C ALA A 210 -3.43 -11.76 -3.91
N VAL A 211 -4.35 -12.73 -4.02
CA VAL A 211 -5.78 -12.52 -3.84
C VAL A 211 -6.46 -13.82 -3.40
N ALA A 212 -7.58 -13.72 -2.67
CA ALA A 212 -8.45 -14.86 -2.40
C ALA A 212 -9.48 -15.02 -3.54
N GLY A 213 -9.75 -16.26 -3.95
CA GLY A 213 -10.71 -16.56 -5.01
C GLY A 213 -12.17 -16.29 -4.62
N ASP A 214 -12.47 -16.25 -3.33
CA ASP A 214 -13.75 -15.86 -2.74
C ASP A 214 -13.85 -14.35 -2.47
N ASP A 215 -12.81 -13.57 -2.76
CA ASP A 215 -12.85 -12.11 -2.77
C ASP A 215 -13.39 -11.61 -4.12
N HIS A 216 -14.71 -11.60 -4.25
CA HIS A 216 -15.39 -11.16 -5.49
C HIS A 216 -15.15 -9.69 -5.84
N PHE A 217 -14.69 -8.89 -4.87
CA PHE A 217 -14.38 -7.47 -5.08
C PHE A 217 -13.01 -7.28 -5.76
N ALA A 218 -11.99 -8.02 -5.32
CA ALA A 218 -10.63 -7.82 -5.80
C ALA A 218 -10.22 -8.75 -6.94
N ILE A 219 -10.77 -9.98 -7.02
CA ILE A 219 -10.38 -10.95 -8.05
C ILE A 219 -10.58 -10.41 -9.47
N SER A 220 -11.63 -9.61 -9.68
CA SER A 220 -11.93 -8.95 -10.95
C SER A 220 -10.89 -7.91 -11.38
N GLY A 221 -10.09 -7.40 -10.46
CA GLY A 221 -8.98 -6.49 -10.71
C GLY A 221 -7.64 -7.20 -10.92
N CYS A 222 -7.38 -8.23 -10.11
CA CYS A 222 -6.08 -8.93 -10.07
C CYS A 222 -5.78 -9.69 -11.36
N ILE A 223 -6.75 -10.43 -11.92
CA ILE A 223 -6.56 -11.23 -13.14
C ILE A 223 -6.29 -10.35 -14.36
N PRO A 224 -7.09 -9.30 -14.66
CA PRO A 224 -6.78 -8.38 -15.75
C PRO A 224 -5.44 -7.68 -15.60
N PHE A 225 -5.08 -7.24 -14.40
CA PHE A 225 -3.78 -6.60 -14.15
C PHE A 225 -2.61 -7.55 -14.46
N TYR A 226 -2.64 -8.77 -13.93
CA TYR A 226 -1.66 -9.82 -14.27
C TYR A 226 -1.56 -10.03 -15.77
N THR A 227 -2.71 -10.18 -16.44
CA THR A 227 -2.76 -10.45 -17.88
C THR A 227 -2.15 -9.30 -18.68
N THR A 228 -2.49 -8.05 -18.34
CA THR A 228 -1.96 -6.85 -18.98
C THR A 228 -0.45 -6.77 -18.85
N TRP A 229 0.09 -7.02 -17.64
CA TRP A 229 1.53 -6.99 -17.38
C TRP A 229 2.27 -8.09 -18.14
N SER A 230 1.76 -9.31 -18.08
CA SER A 230 2.33 -10.49 -18.75
C SER A 230 2.31 -10.34 -20.28
N GLN A 231 1.21 -9.83 -20.86
CA GLN A 231 1.10 -9.58 -22.32
C GLN A 231 2.06 -8.48 -22.79
N ALA A 232 2.42 -7.53 -21.94
CA ALA A 232 3.46 -6.54 -22.21
C ALA A 232 4.89 -7.12 -22.08
N GLY A 233 5.04 -8.43 -21.82
CA GLY A 233 6.33 -9.10 -21.68
C GLY A 233 7.05 -8.79 -20.37
N LYS A 234 6.30 -8.35 -19.33
CA LYS A 234 6.85 -8.03 -18.01
C LYS A 234 6.74 -9.22 -17.07
N SER A 235 7.69 -9.35 -16.13
CA SER A 235 7.62 -10.35 -15.07
C SER A 235 6.41 -10.10 -14.18
N ALA A 236 5.53 -11.09 -14.07
CA ALA A 236 4.35 -11.02 -13.22
C ALA A 236 4.09 -12.39 -12.57
N GLU A 237 3.83 -12.40 -11.27
CA GLU A 237 3.44 -13.59 -10.53
C GLU A 237 2.10 -13.33 -9.83
N LEU A 238 1.15 -14.26 -9.93
CA LEU A 238 -0.18 -14.17 -9.35
C LEU A 238 -0.50 -15.42 -8.54
N HIS A 239 -0.83 -15.23 -7.25
CA HIS A 239 -1.33 -16.25 -6.36
C HIS A 239 -2.82 -16.05 -6.08
N ILE A 240 -3.64 -17.07 -6.38
CA ILE A 240 -5.07 -17.09 -6.08
C ILE A 240 -5.32 -18.21 -5.06
N TYR A 241 -5.63 -17.83 -3.83
CA TYR A 241 -5.98 -18.75 -2.76
C TYR A 241 -7.48 -19.06 -2.81
N ALA A 242 -7.89 -20.31 -2.58
CA ALA A 242 -9.30 -20.69 -2.71
C ALA A 242 -10.23 -19.92 -1.77
N GLN A 243 -9.76 -19.59 -0.57
CA GLN A 243 -10.52 -18.90 0.47
C GLN A 243 -9.64 -17.91 1.23
N GLY A 244 -10.25 -16.85 1.77
CA GLY A 244 -9.58 -15.84 2.58
C GLY A 244 -10.38 -14.55 2.70
N GLY A 245 -11.33 -14.33 1.78
CA GLY A 245 -12.11 -13.08 1.70
C GLY A 245 -11.24 -11.87 1.39
N HIS A 246 -11.82 -10.67 1.54
CA HIS A 246 -11.13 -9.40 1.33
C HIS A 246 -10.41 -8.94 2.61
N GLY A 247 -9.19 -8.38 2.48
CA GLY A 247 -8.52 -7.72 3.59
C GLY A 247 -7.80 -8.68 4.55
N PHE A 248 -7.34 -9.84 4.07
CA PHE A 248 -6.66 -10.82 4.93
C PHE A 248 -5.34 -10.29 5.52
N GLY A 249 -4.59 -9.41 4.81
CA GLY A 249 -3.34 -8.81 5.30
C GLY A 249 -2.45 -9.80 6.02
N MET A 250 -2.05 -9.46 7.25
CA MET A 250 -1.23 -10.31 8.12
C MET A 250 -2.05 -11.04 9.21
N PHE A 251 -3.38 -11.15 9.04
CA PHE A 251 -4.20 -11.88 10.01
C PHE A 251 -3.90 -13.37 9.99
N GLN A 252 -3.89 -13.95 11.20
CA GLN A 252 -3.76 -15.40 11.42
C GLN A 252 -5.17 -16.00 11.53
N THR A 253 -5.64 -16.61 10.47
CA THR A 253 -7.02 -17.13 10.31
C THR A 253 -7.11 -18.64 10.21
N GLY A 254 -5.97 -19.32 10.08
CA GLY A 254 -5.89 -20.75 9.78
C GLY A 254 -6.13 -21.08 8.30
N LEU A 255 -6.20 -20.05 7.42
CA LEU A 255 -6.44 -20.23 6.00
C LEU A 255 -5.14 -20.18 5.17
N PRO A 256 -5.11 -20.76 3.97
CA PRO A 256 -3.92 -20.75 3.11
C PRO A 256 -3.39 -19.37 2.77
N THR A 257 -4.25 -18.32 2.82
CA THR A 257 -3.86 -16.92 2.63
C THR A 257 -2.80 -16.44 3.62
N GLU A 258 -2.66 -17.05 4.82
CA GLU A 258 -1.59 -16.68 5.77
C GLU A 258 -0.18 -16.84 5.18
N SER A 259 -0.02 -17.76 4.21
CA SER A 259 1.27 -18.02 3.59
C SER A 259 1.66 -17.05 2.47
N TRP A 260 0.82 -16.08 2.13
CA TRP A 260 1.08 -15.20 0.99
C TRP A 260 2.39 -14.42 1.15
N ILE A 261 2.68 -13.96 2.36
CA ILE A 261 3.86 -13.14 2.63
C ILE A 261 5.17 -13.95 2.48
N GLU A 262 5.14 -15.25 2.79
CA GLU A 262 6.27 -16.15 2.56
C GLU A 262 6.50 -16.37 1.06
N ARG A 263 5.44 -16.49 0.25
CA ARG A 263 5.53 -16.56 -1.22
C ARG A 263 6.13 -15.27 -1.78
N PHE A 264 5.73 -14.12 -1.26
CA PHE A 264 6.34 -12.84 -1.59
C PHE A 264 7.85 -12.82 -1.26
N GLY A 265 8.26 -13.32 -0.10
CA GLY A 265 9.68 -13.40 0.28
C GLY A 265 10.50 -14.33 -0.63
N GLU A 266 9.93 -15.45 -1.06
CA GLU A 266 10.56 -16.36 -2.03
C GLU A 266 10.68 -15.69 -3.40
N TRP A 267 9.63 -14.98 -3.83
CA TRP A 267 9.64 -14.23 -5.07
C TRP A 267 10.68 -13.10 -5.05
N LEU A 268 10.82 -12.35 -3.95
CA LEU A 268 11.87 -11.33 -3.82
C LEU A 268 13.26 -11.92 -4.04
N LYS A 269 13.55 -13.07 -3.42
CA LYS A 269 14.83 -13.75 -3.61
C LYS A 269 15.06 -14.18 -5.07
N LEU A 270 14.00 -14.67 -5.74
CA LEU A 270 14.07 -15.02 -7.16
C LEU A 270 14.37 -13.80 -8.03
N GLN A 271 13.85 -12.63 -7.68
CA GLN A 271 14.11 -11.36 -8.39
C GLN A 271 15.46 -10.74 -8.03
N GLY A 272 16.19 -11.27 -7.05
CA GLY A 272 17.51 -10.78 -6.64
C GLY A 272 17.49 -9.72 -5.53
N PHE A 273 16.37 -9.59 -4.82
CA PHE A 273 16.19 -8.65 -3.71
C PHE A 273 16.43 -9.27 -2.33
#